data_14293ea6471ebd4b28a31d4a8cb0090c
#
_entry.id   14293ea6471ebd4b28a31d4a8cb0090c
#
_cell.length_a   1.000
_cell.length_b   1.000
_cell.length_c   1.000
_cell.angle_alpha   90.00
_cell.angle_beta   90.00
_cell.angle_gamma   90.00
#
_symmetry.space_group_name_H-M   'P 1'
#
loop_
_entity.id
_entity.type
_entity.pdbx_description
1 polymer ?
#
loop_
_entity_poly.entity_id
_entity_poly.type
_entity_poly.pdbx_seq_one_letter_code
_entity_poly.pdbx_strand_id
1 'polypeptide(L)'
;MSIKDIITVPDETLKKISEPLEKVSTNEKKLINDLFETMYASNGIGLAAVQIGILKRILVIDVSTKDEKRKPLSFINPVITKVSTETSIYEEGCLSIPDTFIEIERPKICEVEYIDINGEKKNLKCDGLLSTCLQHEINHLDGKLIIDHLSKLKRDIIIKKISKTKKNPDRILV
;
A
#
# COMPACT_ATOMS: atom_id res chain seq x y z
N MET A 1 5.22 -19.34 -5.22
CA MET A 1 5.10 -17.91 -5.54
C MET A 1 3.92 -17.77 -6.48
N SER A 2 2.99 -16.88 -6.20
CA SER A 2 1.79 -16.72 -7.04
C SER A 2 1.30 -15.27 -6.98
N ILE A 3 1.02 -14.72 -8.16
CA ILE A 3 0.35 -13.43 -8.30
C ILE A 3 -1.07 -13.58 -7.76
N LYS A 4 -1.52 -12.61 -6.97
CA LYS A 4 -2.84 -12.55 -6.35
C LYS A 4 -3.70 -11.49 -7.00
N ASP A 5 -5.00 -11.66 -6.94
CA ASP A 5 -5.94 -10.63 -7.35
C ASP A 5 -5.93 -9.47 -6.35
N ILE A 6 -5.83 -8.25 -6.86
CA ILE A 6 -5.90 -7.04 -6.03
C ILE A 6 -7.35 -6.64 -5.86
N ILE A 7 -7.76 -6.51 -4.61
CA ILE A 7 -9.09 -6.03 -4.23
C ILE A 7 -9.16 -4.53 -4.51
N THR A 8 -10.24 -4.09 -5.14
CA THR A 8 -10.47 -2.67 -5.43
C THR A 8 -11.75 -2.17 -4.76
N VAL A 9 -11.82 -0.86 -4.49
CA VAL A 9 -13.06 -0.25 -3.99
C VAL A 9 -14.26 -0.62 -4.88
N PRO A 10 -15.44 -0.83 -4.29
CA PRO A 10 -15.86 -0.56 -2.92
C PRO A 10 -15.76 -1.73 -1.93
N ASP A 11 -14.84 -2.67 -2.12
CA ASP A 11 -14.73 -3.83 -1.23
C ASP A 11 -14.46 -3.39 0.22
N GLU A 12 -15.33 -3.80 1.14
CA GLU A 12 -15.28 -3.44 2.57
C GLU A 12 -14.03 -3.98 3.29
N THR A 13 -13.36 -5.00 2.73
CA THR A 13 -12.12 -5.53 3.30
C THR A 13 -11.03 -4.47 3.38
N LEU A 14 -10.99 -3.54 2.41
CA LEU A 14 -10.02 -2.43 2.37
C LEU A 14 -10.16 -1.44 3.53
N LYS A 15 -11.29 -1.45 4.24
CA LYS A 15 -11.58 -0.60 5.40
C LYS A 15 -11.33 -1.28 6.74
N LYS A 16 -10.94 -2.55 6.73
CA LYS A 16 -10.65 -3.30 7.95
C LYS A 16 -9.24 -3.00 8.45
N ILE A 17 -9.09 -2.98 9.77
CA ILE A 17 -7.78 -2.86 10.40
C ILE A 17 -7.09 -4.22 10.35
N SER A 18 -5.84 -4.23 9.90
CA SER A 18 -5.01 -5.43 9.84
C SER A 18 -4.44 -5.77 11.22
N GLU A 19 -4.40 -7.06 11.53
CA GLU A 19 -3.94 -7.58 12.82
C GLU A 19 -2.41 -7.74 12.86
N PRO A 20 -1.76 -7.40 13.99
CA PRO A 20 -0.33 -7.62 14.15
C PRO A 20 0.00 -9.12 14.21
N LEU A 21 1.21 -9.46 13.79
CA LEU A 21 1.75 -10.82 13.87
C LEU A 21 2.54 -11.01 15.17
N GLU A 22 2.37 -12.16 15.80
CA GLU A 22 3.18 -12.56 16.96
C GLU A 22 4.56 -13.07 16.56
N LYS A 23 4.65 -13.73 15.39
CA LYS A 23 5.90 -14.32 14.87
C LYS A 23 5.93 -14.35 13.35
N VAL A 24 7.13 -14.42 12.80
CA VAL A 24 7.37 -14.59 11.36
C VAL A 24 7.63 -16.06 11.07
N SER A 25 6.68 -16.71 10.43
CA SER A 25 6.78 -18.12 10.01
C SER A 25 7.07 -18.25 8.51
N THR A 26 7.22 -19.47 8.03
CA THR A 26 7.35 -19.78 6.60
C THR A 26 6.15 -19.28 5.79
N ASN A 27 4.94 -19.26 6.38
CA ASN A 27 3.75 -18.75 5.70
C ASN A 27 3.82 -17.24 5.47
N GLU A 28 4.32 -16.47 6.44
CA GLU A 28 4.51 -15.03 6.28
C GLU A 28 5.60 -14.71 5.25
N LYS A 29 6.69 -15.50 5.24
CA LYS A 29 7.74 -15.37 4.21
C LYS A 29 7.20 -15.64 2.80
N LYS A 30 6.36 -16.66 2.65
CA LYS A 30 5.67 -16.95 1.39
C LYS A 30 4.72 -15.81 1.00
N LEU A 31 3.95 -15.28 1.93
CA LEU A 31 3.03 -14.16 1.69
C LEU A 31 3.80 -12.91 1.23
N ILE A 32 4.94 -12.58 1.85
CA ILE A 32 5.78 -11.47 1.44
C ILE A 32 6.26 -11.63 -0.01
N ASN A 33 6.67 -12.84 -0.41
CA ASN A 33 7.05 -13.12 -1.80
C ASN A 33 5.87 -12.99 -2.77
N ASP A 34 4.68 -13.49 -2.40
CA ASP A 34 3.47 -13.35 -3.21
C ASP A 34 3.07 -11.85 -3.35
N LEU A 35 3.26 -11.04 -2.29
CA LEU A 35 3.05 -9.58 -2.34
C LEU A 35 4.01 -8.89 -3.31
N PHE A 36 5.31 -9.19 -3.27
CA PHE A 36 6.28 -8.63 -4.22
C PHE A 36 5.93 -8.98 -5.66
N GLU A 37 5.62 -10.24 -5.95
CA GLU A 37 5.25 -10.66 -7.30
C GLU A 37 3.99 -9.95 -7.80
N THR A 38 2.97 -9.85 -6.94
CA THR A 38 1.72 -9.15 -7.25
C THR A 38 1.96 -7.67 -7.50
N MET A 39 2.76 -7.01 -6.64
CA MET A 39 3.13 -5.61 -6.75
C MET A 39 3.84 -5.34 -8.09
N TYR A 40 4.87 -6.13 -8.42
CA TYR A 40 5.62 -5.95 -9.67
C TYR A 40 4.78 -6.23 -10.91
N ALA A 41 3.96 -7.28 -10.89
CA ALA A 41 3.06 -7.61 -11.99
C ALA A 41 2.03 -6.50 -12.27
N SER A 42 1.69 -5.72 -11.24
CA SER A 42 0.75 -4.59 -11.32
C SER A 42 1.44 -3.23 -11.53
N ASN A 43 2.77 -3.20 -11.79
CA ASN A 43 3.57 -1.99 -11.90
C ASN A 43 3.47 -1.06 -10.68
N GLY A 44 3.25 -1.61 -9.49
CA GLY A 44 3.22 -0.89 -8.23
C GLY A 44 4.60 -0.75 -7.60
N ILE A 45 4.74 0.22 -6.69
CA ILE A 45 5.94 0.45 -5.87
C ILE A 45 5.71 0.12 -4.40
N GLY A 46 4.47 -0.16 -4.01
CA GLY A 46 4.04 -0.61 -2.68
C GLY A 46 2.82 -1.50 -2.78
N LEU A 47 2.64 -2.37 -1.79
CA LEU A 47 1.45 -3.21 -1.64
C LEU A 47 1.31 -3.71 -0.20
N ALA A 48 0.14 -3.51 0.39
CA ALA A 48 -0.23 -4.02 1.71
C ALA A 48 -1.04 -5.33 1.60
N ALA A 49 -0.89 -6.23 2.56
CA ALA A 49 -1.54 -7.53 2.55
C ALA A 49 -3.07 -7.46 2.50
N VAL A 50 -3.69 -6.42 3.09
CA VAL A 50 -5.13 -6.20 3.02
C VAL A 50 -5.63 -6.00 1.59
N GLN A 51 -4.80 -5.47 0.67
CA GLN A 51 -5.17 -5.27 -0.72
C GLN A 51 -5.28 -6.58 -1.52
N ILE A 52 -4.81 -7.69 -0.99
CA ILE A 52 -5.05 -9.05 -1.50
C ILE A 52 -5.93 -9.88 -0.56
N GLY A 53 -6.70 -9.22 0.30
CA GLY A 53 -7.69 -9.86 1.19
C GLY A 53 -7.14 -10.45 2.48
N ILE A 54 -5.87 -10.21 2.84
CA ILE A 54 -5.23 -10.78 4.01
C ILE A 54 -5.05 -9.71 5.08
N LEU A 55 -5.76 -9.83 6.21
CA LEU A 55 -5.79 -8.86 7.31
C LEU A 55 -4.61 -9.05 8.27
N LYS A 56 -3.38 -9.01 7.74
CA LYS A 56 -2.14 -9.05 8.51
C LYS A 56 -1.36 -7.76 8.32
N ARG A 57 -0.70 -7.27 9.37
CA ARG A 57 0.14 -6.07 9.28
C ARG A 57 1.46 -6.38 8.57
N ILE A 58 1.36 -6.62 7.26
CA ILE A 58 2.50 -6.85 6.35
C ILE A 58 2.33 -5.94 5.14
N LEU A 59 3.40 -5.29 4.73
CA LEU A 59 3.48 -4.54 3.49
C LEU A 59 4.84 -4.71 2.82
N VAL A 60 4.91 -4.47 1.53
CA VAL A 60 6.13 -4.50 0.73
C VAL A 60 6.27 -3.20 -0.05
N ILE A 61 7.51 -2.75 -0.24
CA ILE A 61 7.84 -1.54 -0.99
C ILE A 61 9.11 -1.75 -1.81
N ASP A 62 9.12 -1.24 -3.03
CA ASP A 62 10.33 -1.07 -3.83
C ASP A 62 10.19 0.19 -4.68
N VAL A 63 10.86 1.27 -4.27
CA VAL A 63 10.84 2.57 -4.97
C VAL A 63 12.01 2.73 -5.96
N SER A 64 12.76 1.65 -6.25
CA SER A 64 13.82 1.70 -7.26
C SER A 64 13.22 1.93 -8.66
N THR A 65 13.92 2.72 -9.47
CA THR A 65 13.53 2.97 -10.85
C THR A 65 13.82 1.76 -11.75
N LYS A 66 13.26 1.73 -12.96
CA LYS A 66 13.46 0.61 -13.92
C LYS A 66 14.92 0.41 -14.29
N ASP A 67 15.73 1.47 -14.22
CA ASP A 67 17.16 1.44 -14.59
C ASP A 67 18.06 1.11 -13.39
N GLU A 68 17.51 1.01 -12.20
CA GLU A 68 18.23 0.67 -10.97
C GLU A 68 18.06 -0.80 -10.60
N LYS A 69 19.04 -1.33 -9.86
CA LYS A 69 18.87 -2.62 -9.20
C LYS A 69 17.76 -2.54 -8.17
N ARG A 70 16.82 -3.48 -8.20
CA ARG A 70 15.73 -3.59 -7.23
C ARG A 70 16.24 -3.58 -5.79
N LYS A 71 15.53 -2.84 -4.92
CA LYS A 71 15.81 -2.71 -3.49
C LYS A 71 14.53 -3.03 -2.69
N PRO A 72 14.04 -4.28 -2.76
CA PRO A 72 12.80 -4.66 -2.10
C PRO A 72 12.90 -4.57 -0.58
N LEU A 73 11.93 -3.93 0.04
CA LEU A 73 11.78 -3.80 1.49
C LEU A 73 10.47 -4.45 1.93
N SER A 74 10.50 -5.25 2.98
CA SER A 74 9.32 -5.82 3.61
C SER A 74 9.20 -5.35 5.05
N PHE A 75 8.00 -5.00 5.46
CA PHE A 75 7.71 -4.46 6.78
C PHE A 75 6.61 -5.31 7.43
N ILE A 76 6.91 -5.88 8.58
CA ILE A 76 5.99 -6.64 9.41
C ILE A 76 5.72 -5.84 10.68
N ASN A 77 4.46 -5.65 11.03
CA ASN A 77 4.03 -4.82 12.16
C ASN A 77 4.64 -3.40 12.16
N PRO A 78 4.64 -2.69 11.02
CA PRO A 78 5.25 -1.36 10.98
C PRO A 78 4.48 -0.37 11.84
N VAL A 79 5.24 0.48 12.56
CA VAL A 79 4.72 1.58 13.38
C VAL A 79 5.56 2.82 13.11
N ILE A 80 4.93 3.91 12.68
CA ILE A 80 5.60 5.21 12.56
C ILE A 80 5.80 5.77 13.96
N THR A 81 7.05 5.99 14.34
CA THR A 81 7.44 6.48 15.67
C THR A 81 7.69 7.98 15.69
N LYS A 82 8.13 8.54 14.56
CA LYS A 82 8.36 9.99 14.40
C LYS A 82 8.06 10.43 12.98
N VAL A 83 7.65 11.67 12.84
CA VAL A 83 7.47 12.36 11.55
C VAL A 83 8.09 13.74 11.60
N SER A 84 8.52 14.27 10.45
CA SER A 84 8.97 15.66 10.32
C SER A 84 7.80 16.64 10.38
N THR A 85 8.11 17.88 10.79
CA THR A 85 7.17 19.00 10.64
C THR A 85 7.12 19.52 9.21
N GLU A 86 8.18 19.32 8.45
CA GLU A 86 8.21 19.57 6.99
C GLU A 86 7.33 18.55 6.28
N THR A 87 6.54 19.03 5.35
CA THR A 87 5.65 18.22 4.50
C THR A 87 6.11 18.23 3.05
N SER A 88 5.64 17.28 2.28
CA SER A 88 5.77 17.25 0.81
C SER A 88 4.45 16.80 0.20
N ILE A 89 4.17 17.31 -1.00
CA ILE A 89 2.98 16.94 -1.76
C ILE A 89 3.41 16.02 -2.90
N TYR A 90 2.78 14.86 -2.97
CA TYR A 90 2.94 13.92 -4.07
C TYR A 90 1.58 13.59 -4.68
N GLU A 91 1.56 13.39 -5.98
CA GLU A 91 0.42 12.79 -6.67
C GLU A 91 0.46 11.28 -6.46
N GLU A 92 -0.41 10.78 -5.56
CA GLU A 92 -0.48 9.37 -5.20
C GLU A 92 -1.53 8.63 -6.01
N GLY A 93 -1.16 7.47 -6.57
CA GLY A 93 -2.07 6.46 -7.10
C GLY A 93 -2.19 5.28 -6.14
N CYS A 94 -3.16 4.41 -6.33
CA CYS A 94 -3.36 3.22 -5.53
C CYS A 94 -3.86 2.05 -6.39
N LEU A 95 -3.23 0.88 -6.28
CA LEU A 95 -3.63 -0.33 -7.01
C LEU A 95 -5.07 -0.77 -6.70
N SER A 96 -5.57 -0.42 -5.51
CA SER A 96 -6.96 -0.68 -5.09
C SER A 96 -7.95 0.39 -5.58
N ILE A 97 -7.47 1.47 -6.21
CA ILE A 97 -8.26 2.58 -6.74
C ILE A 97 -7.74 2.94 -8.14
N PRO A 98 -7.95 2.05 -9.13
CA PRO A 98 -7.36 2.21 -10.47
C PRO A 98 -7.77 3.52 -11.13
N ASP A 99 -6.88 4.03 -12.00
CA ASP A 99 -7.07 5.25 -12.79
C ASP A 99 -7.45 6.51 -11.98
N THR A 100 -6.95 6.56 -10.73
CA THR A 100 -7.22 7.68 -9.82
C THR A 100 -5.93 8.13 -9.17
N PHE A 101 -5.61 9.42 -9.34
CA PHE A 101 -4.45 10.08 -8.75
C PHE A 101 -4.93 11.27 -7.93
N ILE A 102 -4.34 11.46 -6.75
CA ILE A 102 -4.75 12.48 -5.78
C ILE A 102 -3.49 13.11 -5.21
N GLU A 103 -3.40 14.43 -5.24
CA GLU A 103 -2.38 15.17 -4.51
C GLU A 103 -2.62 15.06 -3.01
N ILE A 104 -1.65 14.49 -2.30
CA ILE A 104 -1.71 14.28 -0.86
C ILE A 104 -0.48 14.91 -0.21
N GLU A 105 -0.71 15.69 0.82
CA GLU A 105 0.32 16.24 1.66
C GLU A 105 0.64 15.28 2.79
N ARG A 106 1.94 14.91 2.91
CA ARG A 106 2.45 14.02 3.96
C ARG A 106 3.72 14.58 4.59
N PRO A 107 4.04 14.21 5.85
CA PRO A 107 5.36 14.43 6.41
C PRO A 107 6.46 13.94 5.47
N LYS A 108 7.44 14.82 5.17
CA LYS A 108 8.52 14.56 4.23
C LYS A 108 9.43 13.42 4.70
N ILE A 109 9.62 13.32 6.03
CA ILE A 109 10.46 12.30 6.66
C ILE A 109 9.63 11.58 7.72
N CYS A 110 9.77 10.24 7.78
CA CYS A 110 9.24 9.44 8.88
C CYS A 110 10.28 8.44 9.38
N GLU A 111 10.20 8.11 10.67
CA GLU A 111 10.92 6.99 11.27
C GLU A 111 9.93 5.86 11.56
N VAL A 112 10.28 4.64 11.18
CA VAL A 112 9.44 3.47 11.35
C VAL A 112 10.18 2.37 12.10
N GLU A 113 9.52 1.80 13.11
CA GLU A 113 9.91 0.54 13.73
C GLU A 113 9.12 -0.60 13.09
N TYR A 114 9.78 -1.71 12.78
CA TYR A 114 9.17 -2.87 12.14
C TYR A 114 9.95 -4.15 12.45
N ILE A 115 9.38 -5.28 12.06
CA ILE A 115 10.05 -6.58 12.09
C ILE A 115 10.40 -6.94 10.64
N ASP A 116 11.63 -7.37 10.40
CA ASP A 116 12.06 -7.82 9.07
C ASP A 116 11.64 -9.27 8.78
N ILE A 117 11.92 -9.77 7.58
CA ILE A 117 11.60 -11.13 7.14
C ILE A 117 12.32 -12.22 7.97
N ASN A 118 13.37 -11.88 8.70
CA ASN A 118 14.10 -12.79 9.58
C ASN A 118 13.54 -12.80 11.02
N GLY A 119 12.57 -11.93 11.31
CA GLY A 119 11.99 -11.78 12.64
C GLY A 119 12.75 -10.81 13.54
N GLU A 120 13.67 -10.02 12.98
CA GLU A 120 14.48 -9.06 13.73
C GLU A 120 13.80 -7.68 13.76
N LYS A 121 13.81 -7.02 14.91
CA LYS A 121 13.36 -5.64 15.05
C LYS A 121 14.33 -4.70 14.35
N LYS A 122 13.81 -3.81 13.54
CA LYS A 122 14.54 -2.79 12.78
C LYS A 122 13.91 -1.42 12.98
N ASN A 123 14.74 -0.40 12.81
CA ASN A 123 14.31 0.98 12.73
C ASN A 123 14.86 1.58 11.43
N LEU A 124 14.02 2.28 10.68
CA LEU A 124 14.41 2.90 9.42
C LEU A 124 13.90 4.34 9.38
N LYS A 125 14.79 5.26 9.02
CA LYS A 125 14.45 6.63 8.68
C LYS A 125 14.23 6.72 7.17
N CYS A 126 13.04 7.13 6.77
CA CYS A 126 12.62 7.24 5.37
C CYS A 126 12.42 8.70 5.00
N ASP A 127 12.80 9.06 3.76
CA ASP A 127 12.57 10.37 3.18
C ASP A 127 12.01 10.24 1.74
N GLY A 128 11.59 11.37 1.15
CA GLY A 128 11.13 11.45 -0.23
C GLY A 128 10.03 10.45 -0.57
N LEU A 129 10.16 9.79 -1.73
CA LEU A 129 9.17 8.83 -2.23
C LEU A 129 9.00 7.62 -1.30
N LEU A 130 10.09 7.15 -0.66
CA LEU A 130 10.02 6.04 0.28
C LEU A 130 9.16 6.39 1.51
N SER A 131 9.33 7.61 2.05
CA SER A 131 8.50 8.09 3.18
C SER A 131 7.02 8.18 2.79
N THR A 132 6.72 8.72 1.61
CA THR A 132 5.35 8.83 1.10
C THR A 132 4.72 7.46 0.91
N CYS A 133 5.42 6.54 0.22
CA CYS A 133 4.94 5.19 -0.05
C CYS A 133 4.70 4.41 1.27
N LEU A 134 5.64 4.47 2.22
CA LEU A 134 5.50 3.79 3.51
C LEU A 134 4.26 4.28 4.29
N GLN A 135 4.04 5.59 4.33
CA GLN A 135 2.85 6.17 4.99
C GLN A 135 1.56 5.75 4.28
N HIS A 136 1.57 5.67 2.94
CA HIS A 136 0.46 5.16 2.13
C HIS A 136 0.12 3.70 2.49
N GLU A 137 1.12 2.82 2.50
CA GLU A 137 0.92 1.40 2.79
C GLU A 137 0.50 1.14 4.25
N ILE A 138 1.04 1.91 5.21
CA ILE A 138 0.58 1.83 6.60
C ILE A 138 -0.87 2.28 6.73
N ASN A 139 -1.31 3.31 5.99
CA ASN A 139 -2.71 3.69 5.97
C ASN A 139 -3.62 2.53 5.54
N HIS A 140 -3.22 1.72 4.55
CA HIS A 140 -3.97 0.51 4.18
C HIS A 140 -4.11 -0.47 5.34
N LEU A 141 -3.06 -0.69 6.13
CA LEU A 141 -3.11 -1.55 7.31
C LEU A 141 -4.06 -1.02 8.41
N ASP A 142 -4.30 0.29 8.41
CA ASP A 142 -5.21 0.97 9.34
C ASP A 142 -6.61 1.20 8.74
N GLY A 143 -6.93 0.58 7.60
CA GLY A 143 -8.22 0.68 6.92
C GLY A 143 -8.49 2.05 6.29
N LYS A 144 -7.45 2.83 5.99
CA LYS A 144 -7.54 4.14 5.35
C LYS A 144 -7.10 4.09 3.90
N LEU A 145 -7.73 4.88 3.05
CA LEU A 145 -7.46 4.95 1.61
C LEU A 145 -7.18 6.39 1.19
N ILE A 146 -6.48 6.58 0.05
CA ILE A 146 -6.20 7.93 -0.48
C ILE A 146 -7.48 8.75 -0.73
N ILE A 147 -8.60 8.11 -1.09
CA ILE A 147 -9.89 8.80 -1.28
C ILE A 147 -10.49 9.35 0.02
N ASP A 148 -10.00 8.94 1.19
CA ASP A 148 -10.44 9.49 2.47
C ASP A 148 -9.95 10.93 2.70
N HIS A 149 -8.93 11.37 1.94
CA HIS A 149 -8.49 12.77 1.90
C HIS A 149 -9.44 13.67 1.08
N LEU A 150 -10.38 13.10 0.35
CA LEU A 150 -11.34 13.84 -0.47
C LEU A 150 -12.65 14.12 0.26
N SER A 151 -13.38 15.13 -0.23
CA SER A 151 -14.77 15.34 0.20
C SER A 151 -15.63 14.11 -0.12
N LYS A 152 -16.69 13.90 0.66
CA LYS A 152 -17.64 12.78 0.45
C LYS A 152 -18.14 12.71 -0.99
N LEU A 153 -18.50 13.85 -1.60
CA LEU A 153 -19.00 13.90 -2.97
C LEU A 153 -17.96 13.37 -3.98
N LYS A 154 -16.71 13.83 -3.90
CA LYS A 154 -15.64 13.40 -4.81
C LYS A 154 -15.36 11.89 -4.63
N ARG A 155 -15.29 11.42 -3.40
CA ARG A 155 -15.12 9.99 -3.09
C ARG A 155 -16.21 9.12 -3.67
N ASP A 156 -17.49 9.51 -3.50
CA ASP A 156 -18.64 8.76 -4.01
C ASP A 156 -18.65 8.68 -5.54
N ILE A 157 -18.20 9.74 -6.24
CA ILE A 157 -18.05 9.75 -7.69
C ILE A 157 -17.00 8.73 -8.15
N ILE A 158 -15.83 8.70 -7.51
CA ILE A 158 -14.74 7.76 -7.81
C ILE A 158 -15.21 6.32 -7.61
N ILE A 159 -15.82 6.03 -6.46
CA ILE A 159 -16.32 4.69 -6.13
C ILE A 159 -17.36 4.24 -7.17
N LYS A 160 -18.31 5.12 -7.56
CA LYS A 160 -19.30 4.80 -8.58
C LYS A 160 -18.67 4.53 -9.95
N LYS A 161 -17.63 5.28 -10.34
CA LYS A 161 -16.90 5.07 -11.60
C LYS A 161 -16.29 3.67 -11.63
N ILE A 162 -15.53 3.30 -10.60
CA ILE A 162 -14.83 2.00 -10.51
C ILE A 162 -15.83 0.84 -10.45
N SER A 163 -16.93 0.97 -9.69
CA SER A 163 -17.97 -0.05 -9.61
C SER A 163 -18.66 -0.32 -10.97
N LYS A 164 -18.79 0.70 -11.82
CA LYS A 164 -19.37 0.54 -13.18
C LYS A 164 -18.41 -0.20 -14.10
N THR A 165 -17.12 0.08 -14.04
CA THR A 165 -16.09 -0.58 -14.86
C THR A 165 -16.02 -2.09 -14.51
N LYS A 166 -16.10 -2.45 -13.23
CA LYS A 166 -16.16 -3.86 -12.81
C LYS A 166 -17.37 -4.62 -13.34
N LYS A 167 -18.54 -3.96 -13.47
CA LYS A 167 -19.77 -4.59 -13.98
C LYS A 167 -19.77 -4.78 -15.50
N ASN A 168 -18.95 -4.02 -16.22
CA ASN A 168 -18.85 -4.08 -17.69
C ASN A 168 -17.36 -4.05 -18.11
N PRO A 169 -16.61 -5.16 -17.91
CA PRO A 169 -15.19 -5.21 -18.24
C PRO A 169 -14.88 -5.02 -19.73
N ASP A 170 -15.84 -5.31 -20.63
CA ASP A 170 -15.67 -5.20 -22.09
C ASP A 170 -16.00 -3.80 -22.65
N ARG A 171 -16.30 -2.83 -21.80
CA ARG A 171 -16.57 -1.46 -22.24
C ARG A 171 -15.27 -0.74 -22.51
N ILE A 172 -14.81 -0.79 -23.77
CA ILE A 172 -13.71 0.05 -24.26
C ILE A 172 -14.13 1.51 -24.06
N LEU A 173 -13.42 2.22 -23.19
CA LEU A 173 -13.56 3.66 -23.07
C LEU A 173 -12.83 4.28 -24.28
N VAL A 174 -13.59 4.84 -25.22
CA VAL A 174 -13.10 5.64 -26.34
C VAL A 174 -12.88 7.05 -25.85
#